data_02a692634e1af76c693c39d89d071a62
#
_entry.id   02a692634e1af76c693c39d89d071a62
#
_cell.length_a   1.000
_cell.length_b   1.000
_cell.length_c   1.000
_cell.angle_alpha   90.00
_cell.angle_beta   90.00
_cell.angle_gamma   90.00
#
_symmetry.space_group_name_H-M   'P 1'
#
loop_
_entity.id
_entity.type
_entity.pdbx_description
1 polymer ?
#
loop_
_entity_poly.entity_id
_entity_poly.type
_entity_poly.pdbx_seq_one_letter_code
_entity_poly.pdbx_strand_id
1 'polypeptide(L)'
;VTTAKIADNNITHDKLENRYTVLSALGSGTSFALDFSAATTFTATASGNATFTFSNAKQGQVIDLILTGNHTITFSQTNATFNKVGTTDYDGSSNNLLQIICTNDSANPVYMYSIGTYASDSTP
;
A
#
# COMPACT_ATOMS: atom_id res chain seq x y z
N VAL A 1 -30.14 -11.12 6.23
CA VAL A 1 -29.86 -10.38 7.47
C VAL A 1 -30.83 -9.23 7.58
N THR A 2 -31.62 -9.23 8.63
CA THR A 2 -32.52 -8.11 8.92
C THR A 2 -31.77 -7.03 9.72
N THR A 3 -32.25 -5.79 9.63
CA THR A 3 -31.74 -4.65 10.39
C THR A 3 -31.60 -4.99 11.89
N ALA A 4 -30.60 -4.45 12.55
CA ALA A 4 -30.36 -4.56 14.00
C ALA A 4 -29.87 -5.92 14.53
N LYS A 5 -29.16 -6.69 13.75
CA LYS A 5 -28.58 -7.96 14.20
C LYS A 5 -27.17 -7.85 14.74
N ILE A 6 -26.57 -6.70 14.67
CA ILE A 6 -25.24 -6.44 15.25
C ILE A 6 -25.45 -5.55 16.48
N ALA A 7 -25.25 -6.10 17.66
CA ALA A 7 -25.28 -5.31 18.89
C ALA A 7 -24.01 -4.47 19.02
N ASP A 8 -24.08 -3.38 19.79
CA ASP A 8 -22.96 -2.51 20.05
C ASP A 8 -21.75 -3.31 20.55
N ASN A 9 -20.56 -2.94 20.05
CA ASN A 9 -19.28 -3.59 20.36
C ASN A 9 -19.12 -5.05 19.88
N ASN A 10 -20.03 -5.56 19.06
CA ASN A 10 -19.89 -6.90 18.50
C ASN A 10 -18.94 -6.98 17.30
N ILE A 11 -18.61 -5.86 16.67
CA ILE A 11 -17.60 -5.77 15.63
C ILE A 11 -16.34 -5.13 16.22
N THR A 12 -15.36 -5.96 16.53
CA THR A 12 -14.04 -5.52 16.95
C THR A 12 -13.10 -5.49 15.73
N HIS A 13 -11.93 -4.86 15.87
CA HIS A 13 -10.94 -4.81 14.78
C HIS A 13 -10.54 -6.21 14.28
N ASP A 14 -10.54 -7.23 15.16
CA ASP A 14 -10.22 -8.61 14.79
C ASP A 14 -11.24 -9.27 13.87
N LYS A 15 -12.41 -8.67 13.73
CA LYS A 15 -13.48 -9.15 12.85
C LYS A 15 -13.52 -8.42 11.51
N LEU A 16 -12.67 -7.43 11.35
CA LEU A 16 -12.54 -6.73 10.08
C LEU A 16 -11.60 -7.49 9.15
N GLU A 17 -11.85 -7.37 7.85
CA GLU A 17 -10.93 -7.89 6.85
C GLU A 17 -9.53 -7.30 7.03
N ASN A 18 -8.49 -8.08 6.82
CA ASN A 18 -7.09 -7.69 7.02
C ASN A 18 -6.71 -6.39 6.32
N ARG A 19 -7.37 -6.06 5.20
CA ARG A 19 -7.13 -4.82 4.46
C ARG A 19 -7.32 -3.55 5.28
N TYR A 20 -7.96 -3.61 6.44
CA TYR A 20 -8.28 -2.43 7.25
C TYR A 20 -7.42 -2.28 8.50
N THR A 21 -6.78 -3.34 8.98
CA THR A 21 -6.19 -3.34 10.33
C THR A 21 -4.81 -4.00 10.44
N VAL A 22 -4.28 -4.55 9.36
CA VAL A 22 -3.07 -5.39 9.43
C VAL A 22 -1.88 -4.66 8.80
N LEU A 23 -0.70 -4.83 9.40
CA LEU A 23 0.60 -4.52 8.81
C LEU A 23 1.22 -5.81 8.29
N SER A 24 1.66 -5.81 7.04
CA SER A 24 2.35 -6.92 6.40
C SER A 24 3.79 -6.56 6.07
N ALA A 25 4.74 -7.30 6.62
CA ALA A 25 6.15 -7.17 6.30
C ALA A 25 6.48 -8.06 5.10
N LEU A 26 6.77 -7.43 3.95
CA LEU A 26 7.11 -8.15 2.71
C LEU A 26 8.59 -8.59 2.68
N GLY A 27 9.40 -8.07 3.59
CA GLY A 27 10.81 -8.42 3.68
C GLY A 27 11.68 -7.71 2.65
N SER A 28 12.83 -8.34 2.33
CA SER A 28 13.80 -7.85 1.36
C SER A 28 13.72 -8.65 0.06
N GLY A 29 13.76 -7.97 -1.07
CA GLY A 29 13.66 -8.66 -2.36
C GLY A 29 13.56 -7.72 -3.56
N THR A 30 13.21 -8.31 -4.71
CA THR A 30 13.06 -7.61 -6.00
C THR A 30 11.68 -7.81 -6.64
N SER A 31 10.86 -8.68 -6.06
CA SER A 31 9.50 -8.93 -6.55
C SER A 31 8.57 -9.05 -5.37
N PHE A 32 7.60 -8.16 -5.30
CA PHE A 32 6.67 -8.06 -4.19
C PHE A 32 5.23 -8.15 -4.67
N ALA A 33 4.42 -8.96 -4.00
CA ALA A 33 2.98 -8.97 -4.18
C ALA A 33 2.37 -7.93 -3.23
N LEU A 34 1.81 -6.86 -3.78
CA LEU A 34 1.09 -5.84 -3.01
C LEU A 34 -0.40 -6.17 -3.05
N ASP A 35 -0.78 -7.16 -2.25
CA ASP A 35 -2.15 -7.65 -2.16
C ASP A 35 -2.96 -6.77 -1.19
N PHE A 36 -3.81 -5.90 -1.73
CA PHE A 36 -4.61 -4.96 -0.96
C PHE A 36 -5.63 -5.61 -0.01
N SER A 37 -5.90 -6.91 -0.19
CA SER A 37 -6.74 -7.66 0.75
C SER A 37 -5.99 -8.16 1.99
N ALA A 38 -4.66 -8.18 1.94
CA ALA A 38 -3.82 -8.77 2.98
C ALA A 38 -3.51 -7.81 4.13
N ALA A 39 -3.44 -6.51 3.86
CA ALA A 39 -3.06 -5.51 4.86
C ALA A 39 -3.47 -4.09 4.46
N THR A 40 -3.40 -3.17 5.40
CA THR A 40 -3.53 -1.73 5.15
C THR A 40 -2.17 -1.03 5.09
N THR A 41 -1.16 -1.58 5.75
CA THR A 41 0.21 -1.06 5.75
C THR A 41 1.18 -2.16 5.36
N PHE A 42 2.11 -1.84 4.47
CA PHE A 42 3.15 -2.76 4.03
C PHE A 42 4.52 -2.17 4.31
N THR A 43 5.48 -3.04 4.61
CA THR A 43 6.90 -2.67 4.70
C THR A 43 7.72 -3.54 3.77
N ALA A 44 8.69 -2.95 3.08
CA ALA A 44 9.57 -3.68 2.17
C ALA A 44 10.96 -3.02 2.07
N THR A 45 11.96 -3.83 1.73
CA THR A 45 13.30 -3.38 1.38
C THR A 45 13.66 -3.87 -0.01
N ALA A 46 13.89 -2.95 -0.94
CA ALA A 46 14.37 -3.31 -2.27
C ALA A 46 15.86 -3.68 -2.20
N SER A 47 16.18 -4.93 -2.52
CA SER A 47 17.56 -5.43 -2.60
C SER A 47 18.15 -5.39 -4.01
N GLY A 48 17.37 -4.95 -4.97
CA GLY A 48 17.68 -4.73 -6.38
C GLY A 48 16.52 -3.93 -7.00
N ASN A 49 16.58 -3.69 -8.30
CA ASN A 49 15.42 -3.08 -8.99
C ASN A 49 14.18 -3.92 -8.74
N ALA A 50 13.16 -3.31 -8.17
CA ALA A 50 12.01 -4.03 -7.60
C ALA A 50 10.70 -3.70 -8.31
N THR A 51 9.87 -4.73 -8.46
CA THR A 51 8.52 -4.61 -9.00
C THR A 51 7.51 -4.98 -7.92
N PHE A 52 6.54 -4.10 -7.70
CA PHE A 52 5.37 -4.32 -6.86
C PHE A 52 4.18 -4.63 -7.76
N THR A 53 3.66 -5.85 -7.68
CA THR A 53 2.48 -6.28 -8.42
C THR A 53 1.24 -6.09 -7.55
N PHE A 54 0.32 -5.23 -8.00
CA PHE A 54 -0.89 -4.88 -7.28
C PHE A 54 -2.01 -5.90 -7.55
N SER A 55 -2.77 -6.22 -6.52
CA SER A 55 -3.95 -7.09 -6.63
C SER A 55 -4.99 -6.78 -5.55
N ASN A 56 -6.23 -7.19 -5.81
CA ASN A 56 -7.35 -7.19 -4.85
C ASN A 56 -7.69 -5.83 -4.24
N ALA A 57 -7.34 -4.73 -4.88
CA ALA A 57 -7.72 -3.41 -4.42
C ALA A 57 -9.22 -3.19 -4.58
N LYS A 58 -9.77 -2.39 -3.68
CA LYS A 58 -11.15 -1.91 -3.76
C LYS A 58 -11.16 -0.40 -3.95
N GLN A 59 -12.10 0.08 -4.76
CA GLN A 59 -12.30 1.50 -4.98
C GLN A 59 -12.50 2.22 -3.64
N GLY A 60 -11.74 3.29 -3.44
CA GLY A 60 -11.71 4.06 -2.19
C GLY A 60 -10.74 3.54 -1.13
N GLN A 61 -10.12 2.39 -1.35
CA GLN A 61 -9.12 1.87 -0.42
C GLN A 61 -7.81 2.65 -0.51
N VAL A 62 -7.23 2.92 0.66
CA VAL A 62 -5.90 3.53 0.81
C VAL A 62 -5.00 2.55 1.55
N ILE A 63 -3.78 2.37 1.05
CA ILE A 63 -2.72 1.66 1.77
C ILE A 63 -1.51 2.57 1.93
N ASP A 64 -0.69 2.23 2.93
CA ASP A 64 0.63 2.81 3.13
C ASP A 64 1.71 1.77 2.82
N LEU A 65 2.75 2.19 2.11
CA LEU A 65 3.93 1.38 1.84
C LEU A 65 5.16 2.10 2.38
N ILE A 66 5.81 1.51 3.37
CA ILE A 66 7.09 1.96 3.91
C ILE A 66 8.19 1.21 3.16
N LEU A 67 9.01 1.95 2.42
CA LEU A 67 9.94 1.36 1.46
C LEU A 67 11.34 1.97 1.59
N THR A 68 12.33 1.08 1.59
CA THR A 68 13.75 1.44 1.59
C THR A 68 14.50 0.67 0.50
N GLY A 69 15.73 1.08 0.22
CA GLY A 69 16.62 0.43 -0.75
C GLY A 69 16.89 1.30 -1.98
N ASN A 70 18.19 1.47 -2.31
CA ASN A 70 18.62 2.37 -3.38
C ASN A 70 18.55 1.70 -4.76
N HIS A 71 17.33 1.46 -5.22
CA HIS A 71 17.04 0.79 -6.50
C HIS A 71 15.83 1.41 -7.19
N THR A 72 15.63 1.07 -8.45
CA THR A 72 14.46 1.49 -9.22
C THR A 72 13.22 0.71 -8.75
N ILE A 73 12.14 1.43 -8.50
CA ILE A 73 10.86 0.86 -8.08
C ILE A 73 9.86 0.96 -9.23
N THR A 74 9.17 -0.12 -9.50
CA THR A 74 8.14 -0.21 -10.55
C THR A 74 6.85 -0.75 -9.95
N PHE A 75 5.73 -0.10 -10.25
CA PHE A 75 4.39 -0.62 -9.98
C PHE A 75 3.86 -1.35 -11.21
N SER A 76 3.16 -2.45 -11.01
CA SER A 76 2.65 -3.28 -12.08
C SER A 76 1.28 -3.87 -11.74
N GLN A 77 0.37 -3.79 -12.69
CA GLN A 77 -0.88 -4.55 -12.75
C GLN A 77 -1.41 -4.46 -14.18
N THR A 78 -2.00 -5.54 -14.67
CA THR A 78 -2.58 -5.58 -16.03
C THR A 78 -3.61 -4.47 -16.22
N ASN A 79 -3.47 -3.70 -17.29
CA ASN A 79 -4.35 -2.58 -17.68
C ASN A 79 -4.46 -1.45 -16.64
N ALA A 80 -3.60 -1.40 -15.64
CA ALA A 80 -3.65 -0.38 -14.62
C ALA A 80 -3.00 0.94 -15.07
N THR A 81 -3.50 2.03 -14.50
CA THR A 81 -2.90 3.37 -14.60
C THR A 81 -2.43 3.80 -13.21
N PHE A 82 -1.20 4.29 -13.11
CA PHE A 82 -0.60 4.79 -11.89
C PHE A 82 -0.30 6.27 -12.02
N ASN A 83 -0.96 7.11 -11.24
CA ASN A 83 -0.84 8.56 -11.26
C ASN A 83 -0.11 9.05 -10.01
N LYS A 84 1.06 9.67 -10.20
CA LYS A 84 1.78 10.28 -9.08
C LYS A 84 1.18 11.63 -8.72
N VAL A 85 0.92 11.82 -7.43
CA VAL A 85 0.48 13.09 -6.86
C VAL A 85 1.69 13.83 -6.35
N GLY A 86 1.87 15.08 -6.78
CA GLY A 86 3.03 15.88 -6.43
C GLY A 86 4.24 15.58 -7.31
N THR A 87 5.38 16.14 -6.91
CA THR A 87 6.63 16.07 -7.68
C THR A 87 7.74 15.27 -7.01
N THR A 88 7.52 14.81 -5.78
CA THR A 88 8.51 14.01 -5.05
C THR A 88 8.68 12.65 -5.68
N ASP A 89 9.89 12.28 -6.02
CA ASP A 89 10.25 10.96 -6.51
C ASP A 89 10.73 10.07 -5.35
N TYR A 90 10.73 8.76 -5.60
CA TYR A 90 11.32 7.80 -4.68
C TYR A 90 12.83 8.09 -4.52
N ASP A 91 13.25 8.24 -3.28
CA ASP A 91 14.67 8.43 -2.93
C ASP A 91 15.18 7.17 -2.24
N GLY A 92 15.89 6.33 -2.99
CA GLY A 92 16.41 5.07 -2.48
C GLY A 92 17.47 5.22 -1.39
N SER A 93 18.06 6.41 -1.21
CA SER A 93 19.00 6.70 -0.13
C SER A 93 18.32 7.08 1.19
N SER A 94 17.00 7.24 1.17
CA SER A 94 16.18 7.67 2.30
C SER A 94 15.15 6.62 2.66
N ASN A 95 14.48 6.80 3.80
CA ASN A 95 13.27 6.09 4.13
C ASN A 95 12.09 6.77 3.41
N ASN A 96 11.22 5.99 2.79
CA ASN A 96 10.09 6.50 2.03
C ASN A 96 8.76 5.97 2.60
N LEU A 97 7.78 6.85 2.67
CA LEU A 97 6.39 6.50 2.90
C LEU A 97 5.60 6.81 1.63
N LEU A 98 5.01 5.79 1.03
CA LEU A 98 4.12 5.92 -0.12
C LEU A 98 2.69 5.70 0.35
N GLN A 99 1.79 6.62 -0.01
CA GLN A 99 0.36 6.43 0.15
C GLN A 99 -0.26 6.15 -1.21
N ILE A 100 -1.05 5.10 -1.30
CA ILE A 100 -1.60 4.60 -2.55
C ILE A 100 -3.11 4.45 -2.40
N ILE A 101 -3.86 5.12 -3.26
CA ILE A 101 -5.32 5.08 -3.29
C ILE A 101 -5.76 4.35 -4.56
N CYS A 102 -6.66 3.39 -4.41
CA CYS A 102 -7.38 2.82 -5.54
C CYS A 102 -8.61 3.68 -5.84
N THR A 103 -8.63 4.32 -7.00
CA THR A 103 -9.77 5.17 -7.42
C THR A 103 -10.72 4.45 -8.37
N ASN A 104 -10.30 3.33 -8.93
CA ASN A 104 -11.12 2.47 -9.78
C ASN A 104 -10.61 1.03 -9.68
N ASP A 105 -11.47 0.07 -9.36
CA ASP A 105 -11.16 -1.35 -9.22
C ASP A 105 -11.76 -2.21 -10.34
N SER A 106 -12.12 -1.61 -11.46
CA SER A 106 -12.62 -2.30 -12.65
C SER A 106 -11.52 -3.09 -13.38
N ALA A 107 -11.84 -3.62 -14.56
CA ALA A 107 -10.87 -4.29 -15.44
C ALA A 107 -9.69 -3.38 -15.88
N ASN A 108 -9.84 -2.06 -15.76
CA ASN A 108 -8.80 -1.06 -15.98
C ASN A 108 -8.56 -0.28 -14.69
N PRO A 109 -7.82 -0.84 -13.72
CA PRO A 109 -7.66 -0.22 -12.41
C PRO A 109 -6.92 1.11 -12.49
N VAL A 110 -7.27 2.04 -11.60
CA VAL A 110 -6.61 3.34 -11.50
C VAL A 110 -6.18 3.58 -10.06
N TYR A 111 -4.93 3.95 -9.92
CA TYR A 111 -4.32 4.28 -8.63
C TYR A 111 -3.74 5.68 -8.66
N MET A 112 -3.82 6.36 -7.53
CA MET A 112 -3.08 7.59 -7.27
C MET A 112 -2.12 7.32 -6.12
N TYR A 113 -0.90 7.82 -6.21
CA TYR A 113 0.08 7.65 -5.14
C TYR A 113 0.90 8.91 -4.92
N SER A 114 1.33 9.10 -3.68
CA SER A 114 2.26 10.14 -3.28
C SER A 114 3.44 9.54 -2.54
N ILE A 115 4.57 10.21 -2.55
CA ILE A 115 5.80 9.76 -1.91
C ILE A 115 6.29 10.86 -0.98
N GLY A 116 6.59 10.48 0.27
CA GLY A 116 7.26 11.32 1.24
C GLY A 116 8.50 10.63 1.78
N THR A 117 9.58 11.37 1.95
CA THR A 117 10.76 10.88 2.67
C THR A 117 10.66 11.26 4.14
N TYR A 118 11.22 10.43 5.02
CA TYR A 118 11.27 10.72 6.44
C TYR A 118 12.62 10.33 7.04
N ALA A 119 13.02 11.02 8.10
CA ALA A 119 14.19 10.65 8.90
C ALA A 119 13.81 9.62 9.95
N SER A 120 14.77 8.76 10.31
CA SER A 120 14.57 7.81 11.40
C SER A 120 14.62 8.45 12.79
N ASP A 121 14.99 9.71 12.87
CA ASP A 121 15.00 10.49 14.10
C ASP A 121 13.70 11.26 14.25
N SER A 122 13.11 11.16 15.43
CA SER A 122 11.77 11.62 15.73
C SER A 122 11.73 12.87 16.62
N THR A 123 12.71 13.75 16.53
CA THR A 123 12.61 15.04 17.24
C THR A 123 11.72 15.97 16.42
N PRO A 124 10.47 16.20 16.86
CA PRO A 124 9.58 17.10 16.14
C PRO A 124 10.06 18.56 16.22
#